data_f48f8ae8ac06f852af486aa1efcc5324
#
_entry.id   f48f8ae8ac06f852af486aa1efcc5324
#
_cell.length_a   1.000
_cell.length_b   1.000
_cell.length_c   1.000
_cell.angle_alpha   90.00
_cell.angle_beta   90.00
_cell.angle_gamma   90.00
#
_symmetry.space_group_name_H-M   'P 1'
#
loop_
_entity.id
_entity.type
_entity.pdbx_description
1 polymer ?
#
loop_
_entity_poly.entity_id
_entity_poly.type
_entity_poly.pdbx_seq_one_letter_code
_entity_poly.pdbx_strand_id
1 'polypeptide(L)'
;MAKKMEAKEWSIARTGISLLLNNKVEEAEALFDGHPHSFHVKAGRCFVLFMNALMTFENDKLQQAMTLLKDMERECASDIGWLKSMKSKVFRTEETNKDYINKLERQIVLADSQVCSAILTLLQQELTGYVRGGWMLRKAWQVYQHAYSQILQLYQRTFGTSPSGFNTRCSTPSCNGSSYSLQSLQSPGSSEWSIPSCNGSTNHPTPVSSPSGLRSSLSMFFSLTGITSEQQTPLSLLWYHTIARPFFALDGSNLRAGVNAAKQLIAECQSEFNNSALFLFFEGRIQRLESNVNDALQAYAKAVEISSQREIKLLCLHEVAWCYLIRLSYEEAYRSLTQLRQQSRWSVSFYAYLATVCCGAIGKFDIVAASYRKILNSNNRMSKETQLGLFVMRRTPKLLNQETGQPYAVLYYRLLIYELLYLWNAMPSCSAESLRGIVLECKGNRSDEPMVGLADLIEGAAYSYLGDTQASIESYRNCIKRRNPSNDANDQHVSAFALYELGTALCIINNVEEGKMVLSKAQNQYRDYDFEGRLNVRIHTSLKNFN
;
A
#
# COMPACT_ATOMS: atom_id res chain seq x y z
N MET A 1 -33.78 7.22 -28.99
CA MET A 1 -33.56 5.78 -28.72
C MET A 1 -32.11 5.47 -28.36
N ALA A 2 -31.10 5.85 -29.13
CA ALA A 2 -29.69 5.51 -28.87
C ALA A 2 -29.16 5.90 -27.46
N LYS A 3 -29.39 7.16 -26.99
CA LYS A 3 -29.01 7.59 -25.64
C LYS A 3 -29.62 6.73 -24.51
N LYS A 4 -30.84 6.21 -24.71
CA LYS A 4 -31.51 5.37 -23.72
C LYS A 4 -30.97 3.94 -23.73
N MET A 5 -30.46 3.47 -24.89
CA MET A 5 -29.75 2.19 -25.02
C MET A 5 -28.35 2.24 -24.39
N GLU A 6 -27.55 3.27 -24.68
CA GLU A 6 -26.21 3.45 -24.10
C GLU A 6 -26.26 3.56 -22.56
N ALA A 7 -27.19 4.34 -22.02
CA ALA A 7 -27.43 4.40 -20.57
C ALA A 7 -27.81 3.03 -19.96
N LYS A 8 -28.50 2.18 -20.74
CA LYS A 8 -28.85 0.81 -20.33
C LYS A 8 -27.63 -0.10 -20.30
N GLU A 9 -26.71 0.03 -21.28
CA GLU A 9 -25.49 -0.78 -21.36
C GLU A 9 -24.51 -0.48 -20.23
N TRP A 10 -24.28 0.79 -19.90
CA TRP A 10 -23.52 1.18 -18.72
C TRP A 10 -24.13 0.68 -17.41
N SER A 11 -25.48 0.70 -17.31
CA SER A 11 -26.18 0.15 -16.16
C SER A 11 -25.92 -1.36 -15.99
N ILE A 12 -25.85 -2.11 -17.09
CA ILE A 12 -25.51 -3.54 -17.08
C ILE A 12 -24.08 -3.76 -16.58
N ALA A 13 -23.12 -2.99 -17.12
CA ALA A 13 -21.72 -3.07 -16.67
C ALA A 13 -21.59 -2.77 -15.17
N ARG A 14 -22.27 -1.74 -14.68
CA ARG A 14 -22.34 -1.37 -13.26
C ARG A 14 -22.93 -2.49 -12.41
N THR A 15 -24.05 -3.08 -12.85
CA THR A 15 -24.68 -4.19 -12.13
C THR A 15 -23.75 -5.39 -12.02
N GLY A 16 -23.01 -5.74 -13.07
CA GLY A 16 -22.02 -6.81 -13.04
C GLY A 16 -20.90 -6.57 -12.02
N ILE A 17 -20.42 -5.33 -11.89
CA ILE A 17 -19.43 -4.97 -10.88
C ILE A 17 -20.00 -5.04 -9.47
N SER A 18 -21.24 -4.56 -9.27
CA SER A 18 -21.93 -4.67 -7.99
C SER A 18 -22.13 -6.13 -7.58
N LEU A 19 -22.47 -7.01 -8.51
CA LEU A 19 -22.56 -8.46 -8.29
C LEU A 19 -21.20 -9.05 -7.87
N LEU A 20 -20.12 -8.70 -8.56
CA LEU A 20 -18.75 -9.12 -8.17
C LEU A 20 -18.43 -8.72 -6.74
N LEU A 21 -18.65 -7.45 -6.39
CA LEU A 21 -18.36 -6.91 -5.05
C LEU A 21 -19.24 -7.54 -3.96
N ASN A 22 -20.41 -8.04 -4.30
CA ASN A 22 -21.31 -8.83 -3.42
C ASN A 22 -21.06 -10.34 -3.50
N ASN A 23 -19.88 -10.78 -3.95
CA ASN A 23 -19.47 -12.19 -4.06
C ASN A 23 -20.28 -13.06 -5.03
N LYS A 24 -20.99 -12.46 -5.99
CA LYS A 24 -21.86 -13.11 -6.96
C LYS A 24 -21.21 -13.14 -8.35
N VAL A 25 -20.02 -13.75 -8.45
CA VAL A 25 -19.20 -13.74 -9.68
C VAL A 25 -19.91 -14.43 -10.83
N GLU A 26 -20.54 -15.59 -10.58
CA GLU A 26 -21.26 -16.38 -11.60
C GLU A 26 -22.46 -15.61 -12.15
N GLU A 27 -23.20 -14.90 -11.30
CA GLU A 27 -24.31 -14.05 -11.74
C GLU A 27 -23.81 -12.87 -12.59
N ALA A 28 -22.64 -12.30 -12.27
CA ALA A 28 -22.03 -11.25 -13.07
C ALA A 28 -21.61 -11.75 -14.45
N GLU A 29 -21.01 -12.93 -14.53
CA GLU A 29 -20.59 -13.54 -15.82
C GLU A 29 -21.82 -13.86 -16.68
N ALA A 30 -22.87 -14.47 -16.11
CA ALA A 30 -24.13 -14.76 -16.81
C ALA A 30 -24.82 -13.49 -17.34
N LEU A 31 -24.77 -12.39 -16.57
CA LEU A 31 -25.31 -11.10 -17.00
C LEU A 31 -24.57 -10.57 -18.23
N PHE A 32 -23.25 -10.69 -18.28
CA PHE A 32 -22.43 -10.23 -19.40
C PHE A 32 -22.58 -11.11 -20.65
N ASP A 33 -22.74 -12.43 -20.48
CA ASP A 33 -22.97 -13.36 -21.59
C ASP A 33 -24.27 -13.07 -22.34
N GLY A 34 -25.27 -12.46 -21.67
CA GLY A 34 -26.50 -12.00 -22.32
C GLY A 34 -26.31 -10.78 -23.24
N HIS A 35 -25.14 -10.10 -23.23
CA HIS A 35 -24.91 -8.86 -23.98
C HIS A 35 -23.53 -8.82 -24.68
N PRO A 36 -23.16 -9.81 -25.49
CA PRO A 36 -21.79 -10.01 -25.99
C PRO A 36 -21.31 -8.92 -26.98
N HIS A 37 -22.20 -8.15 -27.58
CA HIS A 37 -21.87 -7.18 -28.63
C HIS A 37 -21.72 -5.73 -28.11
N SER A 38 -22.11 -5.45 -26.88
CA SER A 38 -22.00 -4.12 -26.30
C SER A 38 -20.55 -3.81 -25.88
N PHE A 39 -20.00 -2.68 -26.35
CA PHE A 39 -18.67 -2.21 -25.98
C PHE A 39 -18.56 -1.98 -24.46
N HIS A 40 -19.55 -1.33 -23.85
CA HIS A 40 -19.54 -1.02 -22.43
C HIS A 40 -19.64 -2.26 -21.55
N VAL A 41 -20.43 -3.24 -21.96
CA VAL A 41 -20.55 -4.54 -21.26
C VAL A 41 -19.25 -5.32 -21.37
N LYS A 42 -18.59 -5.32 -22.53
CA LYS A 42 -17.25 -5.93 -22.69
C LYS A 42 -16.22 -5.28 -21.77
N ALA A 43 -16.20 -3.95 -21.68
CA ALA A 43 -15.31 -3.21 -20.77
C ALA A 43 -15.58 -3.59 -19.29
N GLY A 44 -16.85 -3.63 -18.88
CA GLY A 44 -17.24 -4.10 -17.55
C GLY A 44 -16.82 -5.53 -17.27
N ARG A 45 -16.99 -6.43 -18.25
CA ARG A 45 -16.54 -7.83 -18.15
C ARG A 45 -15.01 -7.93 -17.97
N CYS A 46 -14.24 -7.18 -18.74
CA CYS A 46 -12.78 -7.14 -18.58
C CYS A 46 -12.38 -6.75 -17.16
N PHE A 47 -13.02 -5.74 -16.59
CA PHE A 47 -12.77 -5.31 -15.22
C PHE A 47 -13.17 -6.37 -14.18
N VAL A 48 -14.35 -7.00 -14.31
CA VAL A 48 -14.80 -8.07 -13.41
C VAL A 48 -13.84 -9.25 -13.42
N LEU A 49 -13.42 -9.70 -14.62
CA LEU A 49 -12.46 -10.80 -14.75
C LEU A 49 -11.08 -10.43 -14.22
N PHE A 50 -10.63 -9.20 -14.44
CA PHE A 50 -9.40 -8.68 -13.83
C PHE A 50 -9.47 -8.72 -12.30
N MET A 51 -10.53 -8.18 -11.71
CA MET A 51 -10.72 -8.19 -10.25
C MET A 51 -10.84 -9.62 -9.71
N ASN A 52 -11.58 -10.50 -10.37
CA ASN A 52 -11.69 -11.89 -9.98
C ASN A 52 -10.33 -12.62 -10.05
N ALA A 53 -9.54 -12.36 -11.09
CA ALA A 53 -8.19 -12.90 -11.22
C ALA A 53 -7.26 -12.41 -10.09
N LEU A 54 -7.36 -11.14 -9.68
CA LEU A 54 -6.63 -10.61 -8.53
C LEU A 54 -7.06 -11.26 -7.21
N MET A 55 -8.36 -11.44 -7.02
CA MET A 55 -8.94 -11.94 -5.77
C MET A 55 -8.82 -13.46 -5.60
N THR A 56 -8.60 -14.21 -6.68
CA THR A 56 -8.40 -15.67 -6.64
C THR A 56 -6.94 -16.06 -6.84
N PHE A 57 -6.20 -15.24 -7.58
CA PHE A 57 -4.80 -15.47 -7.95
C PHE A 57 -4.54 -16.85 -8.58
N GLU A 58 -5.51 -17.35 -9.35
CA GLU A 58 -5.43 -18.58 -10.10
C GLU A 58 -4.83 -18.35 -11.49
N ASN A 59 -3.88 -19.18 -11.90
CA ASN A 59 -3.15 -18.98 -13.16
C ASN A 59 -4.08 -18.90 -14.37
N ASP A 60 -5.11 -19.75 -14.40
CA ASP A 60 -6.06 -19.79 -15.53
C ASP A 60 -6.88 -18.49 -15.61
N LYS A 61 -7.34 -17.97 -14.47
CA LYS A 61 -8.05 -16.70 -14.38
C LYS A 61 -7.15 -15.51 -14.72
N LEU A 62 -5.88 -15.55 -14.29
CA LEU A 62 -4.90 -14.52 -14.64
C LEU A 62 -4.65 -14.49 -16.16
N GLN A 63 -4.51 -15.65 -16.80
CA GLN A 63 -4.34 -15.73 -18.25
C GLN A 63 -5.59 -15.32 -19.02
N GLN A 64 -6.78 -15.72 -18.56
CA GLN A 64 -8.05 -15.31 -19.14
C GLN A 64 -8.24 -13.80 -19.08
N ALA A 65 -8.02 -13.18 -17.91
CA ALA A 65 -8.09 -11.73 -17.76
C ALA A 65 -7.08 -11.00 -18.65
N MET A 66 -5.83 -11.48 -18.70
CA MET A 66 -4.78 -10.91 -19.56
C MET A 66 -5.15 -10.97 -21.04
N THR A 67 -5.76 -12.07 -21.50
CA THR A 67 -6.19 -12.23 -22.91
C THR A 67 -7.28 -11.24 -23.25
N LEU A 68 -8.33 -11.15 -22.43
CA LEU A 68 -9.44 -10.23 -22.66
C LEU A 68 -9.02 -8.74 -22.59
N LEU A 69 -8.13 -8.38 -21.67
CA LEU A 69 -7.57 -7.03 -21.60
C LEU A 69 -6.80 -6.66 -22.86
N LYS A 70 -6.01 -7.59 -23.43
CA LYS A 70 -5.30 -7.38 -24.70
C LYS A 70 -6.25 -7.26 -25.89
N ASP A 71 -7.32 -8.03 -25.90
CA ASP A 71 -8.32 -7.95 -26.97
C ASP A 71 -9.08 -6.63 -26.91
N MET A 72 -9.44 -6.16 -25.71
CA MET A 72 -10.02 -4.84 -25.51
C MET A 72 -9.05 -3.72 -25.91
N GLU A 73 -7.75 -3.83 -25.58
CA GLU A 73 -6.72 -2.88 -26.00
C GLU A 73 -6.65 -2.80 -27.54
N ARG A 74 -6.71 -3.94 -28.24
CA ARG A 74 -6.70 -3.98 -29.72
C ARG A 74 -7.97 -3.38 -30.32
N GLU A 75 -9.15 -3.71 -29.78
CA GLU A 75 -10.44 -3.16 -30.21
C GLU A 75 -10.45 -1.62 -30.08
N CYS A 76 -10.02 -1.11 -28.93
CA CYS A 76 -9.94 0.34 -28.72
C CYS A 76 -8.89 1.02 -29.61
N ALA A 77 -7.73 0.40 -29.83
CA ALA A 77 -6.66 0.96 -30.63
C ALA A 77 -7.00 1.00 -32.13
N SER A 78 -7.72 0.00 -32.66
CA SER A 78 -8.13 -0.07 -34.07
C SER A 78 -9.06 1.10 -34.46
N ASP A 79 -9.97 1.44 -33.55
CA ASP A 79 -10.99 2.47 -33.81
C ASP A 79 -10.47 3.90 -33.62
N ILE A 80 -9.41 4.09 -32.86
CA ILE A 80 -8.88 5.41 -32.55
C ILE A 80 -7.95 5.94 -33.67
N GLY A 81 -7.39 5.04 -34.51
CA GLY A 81 -6.41 5.45 -35.57
C GLY A 81 -5.20 6.22 -35.01
N TRP A 82 -4.87 6.01 -33.77
CA TRP A 82 -4.13 6.86 -32.84
C TRP A 82 -2.71 7.22 -33.27
N LEU A 83 -2.01 6.30 -33.90
CA LEU A 83 -0.63 6.53 -34.35
C LEU A 83 -0.52 7.50 -35.54
N LYS A 84 -1.58 7.68 -36.32
CA LYS A 84 -1.63 8.64 -37.42
C LYS A 84 -2.11 10.02 -37.00
N SER A 85 -2.97 10.12 -35.98
CA SER A 85 -3.56 11.40 -35.52
C SER A 85 -2.60 12.26 -34.70
N MET A 86 -1.56 11.69 -34.08
CA MET A 86 -0.56 12.49 -33.36
C MET A 86 0.31 13.35 -34.28
N LYS A 87 0.34 13.09 -35.60
CA LYS A 87 1.12 13.85 -36.60
C LYS A 87 0.29 14.84 -37.43
N SER A 88 -1.03 14.80 -37.37
CA SER A 88 -1.86 15.76 -38.15
C SER A 88 -2.53 16.78 -37.24
N LYS A 89 -1.91 17.95 -37.12
CA LYS A 89 -2.59 19.21 -36.79
C LYS A 89 -3.55 19.53 -37.94
N VAL A 90 -4.74 18.98 -37.95
CA VAL A 90 -5.81 19.56 -38.77
C VAL A 90 -7.16 19.22 -38.16
N PHE A 91 -7.70 20.15 -37.38
CA PHE A 91 -9.14 20.27 -37.13
C PHE A 91 -9.80 20.69 -38.43
N ARG A 92 -10.38 19.75 -39.15
CA ARG A 92 -11.37 20.04 -40.22
C ARG A 92 -12.19 18.79 -40.45
N THR A 93 -13.30 18.72 -39.73
CA THR A 93 -14.63 18.18 -40.11
C THR A 93 -15.53 18.27 -38.89
N GLU A 94 -16.80 18.57 -39.06
CA GLU A 94 -17.83 18.64 -38.03
C GLU A 94 -18.04 17.23 -37.41
N GLU A 95 -17.12 16.81 -36.53
CA GLU A 95 -17.37 15.65 -35.67
C GLU A 95 -18.56 15.99 -34.79
N THR A 96 -19.58 15.15 -34.79
CA THR A 96 -20.72 15.32 -33.89
C THR A 96 -20.21 15.19 -32.45
N ASN A 97 -20.77 15.93 -31.51
CA ASN A 97 -20.42 15.80 -30.07
C ASN A 97 -20.50 14.34 -29.59
N LYS A 98 -21.31 13.51 -30.22
CA LYS A 98 -21.46 12.10 -29.91
C LYS A 98 -20.22 11.28 -30.33
N ASP A 99 -19.70 11.47 -31.53
CA ASP A 99 -18.53 10.76 -32.02
C ASP A 99 -17.29 11.12 -31.20
N TYR A 100 -17.21 12.39 -30.78
CA TYR A 100 -16.16 12.86 -29.90
C TYR A 100 -16.20 12.18 -28.51
N ILE A 101 -17.38 12.07 -27.90
CA ILE A 101 -17.57 11.38 -26.60
C ILE A 101 -17.22 9.89 -26.73
N ASN A 102 -17.72 9.20 -27.75
CA ASN A 102 -17.40 7.78 -27.97
C ASN A 102 -15.88 7.55 -28.13
N LYS A 103 -15.20 8.45 -28.82
CA LYS A 103 -13.74 8.39 -29.00
C LYS A 103 -13.00 8.59 -27.68
N LEU A 104 -13.49 9.47 -26.83
CA LEU A 104 -12.96 9.72 -25.51
C LEU A 104 -13.14 8.52 -24.59
N GLU A 105 -14.33 7.90 -24.57
CA GLU A 105 -14.63 6.69 -23.80
C GLU A 105 -13.70 5.54 -24.20
N ARG A 106 -13.45 5.33 -25.49
CA ARG A 106 -12.51 4.32 -25.98
C ARG A 106 -11.07 4.59 -25.56
N GLN A 107 -10.63 5.85 -25.52
CA GLN A 107 -9.30 6.20 -24.99
C GLN A 107 -9.17 5.86 -23.51
N ILE A 108 -10.20 6.12 -22.74
CA ILE A 108 -10.25 5.80 -21.31
C ILE A 108 -10.16 4.28 -21.10
N VAL A 109 -11.03 3.51 -21.76
CA VAL A 109 -11.04 2.05 -21.67
C VAL A 109 -9.70 1.44 -22.14
N LEU A 110 -9.05 2.04 -23.15
CA LEU A 110 -7.71 1.66 -23.60
C LEU A 110 -6.68 1.84 -22.47
N ALA A 111 -6.68 3.00 -21.83
CA ALA A 111 -5.75 3.27 -20.74
C ALA A 111 -6.01 2.35 -19.52
N ASP A 112 -7.27 2.14 -19.17
CA ASP A 112 -7.70 1.22 -18.10
C ASP A 112 -7.21 -0.21 -18.39
N SER A 113 -7.39 -0.71 -19.61
CA SER A 113 -6.93 -2.03 -20.02
C SER A 113 -5.41 -2.16 -19.93
N GLN A 114 -4.67 -1.12 -20.28
CA GLN A 114 -3.20 -1.08 -20.16
C GLN A 114 -2.74 -1.08 -18.69
N VAL A 115 -3.41 -0.35 -17.81
CA VAL A 115 -3.11 -0.35 -16.36
C VAL A 115 -3.40 -1.72 -15.76
N CYS A 116 -4.57 -2.31 -16.04
CA CYS A 116 -4.92 -3.65 -15.56
C CYS A 116 -3.90 -4.70 -16.04
N SER A 117 -3.53 -4.66 -17.32
CA SER A 117 -2.51 -5.56 -17.89
C SER A 117 -1.14 -5.35 -17.25
N ALA A 118 -0.75 -4.10 -16.96
CA ALA A 118 0.49 -3.78 -16.26
C ALA A 118 0.50 -4.36 -14.85
N ILE A 119 -0.59 -4.21 -14.09
CA ILE A 119 -0.74 -4.76 -12.74
C ILE A 119 -0.58 -6.29 -12.77
N LEU A 120 -1.30 -6.99 -13.67
CA LEU A 120 -1.17 -8.45 -13.80
C LEU A 120 0.26 -8.87 -14.19
N THR A 121 0.95 -8.08 -15.03
CA THR A 121 2.34 -8.34 -15.42
C THR A 121 3.30 -8.15 -14.25
N LEU A 122 3.13 -7.09 -13.45
CA LEU A 122 3.93 -6.82 -12.26
C LEU A 122 3.76 -7.91 -11.19
N LEU A 123 2.56 -8.46 -11.07
CA LEU A 123 2.23 -9.51 -10.12
C LEU A 123 2.89 -10.86 -10.45
N GLN A 124 3.30 -11.10 -11.69
CA GLN A 124 4.03 -12.31 -12.09
C GLN A 124 5.47 -12.34 -11.56
N GLN A 125 5.97 -11.23 -10.98
CA GLN A 125 7.26 -11.09 -10.28
C GLN A 125 8.50 -11.50 -11.11
N GLU A 126 8.42 -11.47 -12.43
CA GLU A 126 9.57 -11.65 -13.30
C GLU A 126 10.31 -10.33 -13.50
N LEU A 127 11.64 -10.33 -13.51
CA LEU A 127 12.46 -9.12 -13.73
C LEU A 127 12.08 -8.38 -15.00
N THR A 128 11.84 -9.13 -16.08
CA THR A 128 11.33 -8.61 -17.36
C THR A 128 9.91 -8.02 -17.22
N GLY A 129 9.11 -8.58 -16.31
CA GLY A 129 7.76 -8.12 -15.98
C GLY A 129 7.74 -6.72 -15.37
N TYR A 130 8.71 -6.37 -14.52
CA TYR A 130 8.80 -5.02 -13.93
C TYR A 130 9.10 -3.95 -14.97
N VAL A 131 10.03 -4.19 -15.88
CA VAL A 131 10.35 -3.26 -16.97
C VAL A 131 9.16 -3.10 -17.91
N ARG A 132 8.54 -4.23 -18.30
CA ARG A 132 7.38 -4.26 -19.21
C ARG A 132 6.16 -3.60 -18.58
N GLY A 133 5.85 -3.91 -17.32
CA GLY A 133 4.75 -3.29 -16.57
C GLY A 133 4.94 -1.79 -16.39
N GLY A 134 6.15 -1.34 -16.05
CA GLY A 134 6.50 0.08 -15.95
C GLY A 134 6.32 0.83 -17.28
N TRP A 135 6.72 0.23 -18.40
CA TRP A 135 6.50 0.80 -19.74
C TRP A 135 5.01 0.90 -20.09
N MET A 136 4.22 -0.12 -19.76
CA MET A 136 2.76 -0.13 -19.97
C MET A 136 2.06 0.95 -19.13
N LEU A 137 2.45 1.13 -17.87
CA LEU A 137 1.94 2.21 -17.01
C LEU A 137 2.26 3.59 -17.58
N ARG A 138 3.48 3.79 -18.10
CA ARG A 138 3.86 5.04 -18.75
C ARG A 138 3.02 5.34 -19.99
N LYS A 139 2.75 4.32 -20.81
CA LYS A 139 1.88 4.44 -21.98
C LYS A 139 0.45 4.79 -21.59
N ALA A 140 -0.12 4.10 -20.61
CA ALA A 140 -1.44 4.40 -20.07
C ALA A 140 -1.53 5.84 -19.53
N TRP A 141 -0.52 6.29 -18.81
CA TRP A 141 -0.43 7.67 -18.33
C TRP A 141 -0.50 8.72 -19.44
N GLN A 142 0.21 8.49 -20.55
CA GLN A 142 0.16 9.39 -21.71
C GLN A 142 -1.25 9.46 -22.32
N VAL A 143 -1.96 8.33 -22.40
CA VAL A 143 -3.35 8.28 -22.89
C VAL A 143 -4.28 9.04 -21.95
N TYR A 144 -4.15 8.85 -20.64
CA TYR A 144 -4.96 9.61 -19.66
C TYR A 144 -4.72 11.12 -19.73
N GLN A 145 -3.46 11.56 -19.84
CA GLN A 145 -3.14 12.98 -19.96
C GLN A 145 -3.79 13.60 -21.22
N HIS A 146 -3.78 12.85 -22.32
CA HIS A 146 -4.41 13.28 -23.54
C HIS A 146 -5.95 13.34 -23.40
N ALA A 147 -6.58 12.30 -22.87
CA ALA A 147 -8.02 12.25 -22.62
C ALA A 147 -8.45 13.38 -21.67
N TYR A 148 -7.69 13.63 -20.59
CA TYR A 148 -7.95 14.71 -19.65
C TYR A 148 -7.93 16.09 -20.30
N SER A 149 -6.92 16.36 -21.14
CA SER A 149 -6.85 17.65 -21.87
C SER A 149 -8.04 17.85 -22.82
N GLN A 150 -8.52 16.78 -23.44
CA GLN A 150 -9.70 16.79 -24.30
C GLN A 150 -11.00 17.04 -23.51
N ILE A 151 -11.14 16.44 -22.32
CA ILE A 151 -12.29 16.68 -21.42
C ILE A 151 -12.33 18.14 -20.98
N LEU A 152 -11.19 18.72 -20.59
CA LEU A 152 -11.12 20.13 -20.22
C LEU A 152 -11.53 21.06 -21.36
N GLN A 153 -11.08 20.76 -22.58
CA GLN A 153 -11.47 21.53 -23.76
C GLN A 153 -12.97 21.43 -24.06
N LEU A 154 -13.55 20.21 -23.91
CA LEU A 154 -14.97 19.99 -24.08
C LEU A 154 -15.78 20.74 -23.03
N TYR A 155 -15.36 20.70 -21.77
CA TYR A 155 -16.00 21.42 -20.67
C TYR A 155 -15.99 22.92 -20.92
N GLN A 156 -14.84 23.49 -21.31
CA GLN A 156 -14.68 24.90 -21.59
C GLN A 156 -15.56 25.37 -22.79
N ARG A 157 -15.69 24.51 -23.81
CA ARG A 157 -16.59 24.78 -24.95
C ARG A 157 -18.06 24.74 -24.56
N THR A 158 -18.45 23.84 -23.64
CA THR A 158 -19.84 23.64 -23.26
C THR A 158 -20.33 24.67 -22.24
N PHE A 159 -19.48 25.05 -21.28
CA PHE A 159 -19.85 25.88 -20.13
C PHE A 159 -19.19 27.27 -20.13
N GLY A 160 -18.31 27.58 -21.10
CA GLY A 160 -17.63 28.88 -21.22
C GLY A 160 -16.64 29.23 -20.11
N THR A 161 -16.47 28.34 -19.10
CA THR A 161 -15.62 28.57 -17.94
C THR A 161 -14.76 27.33 -17.68
N SER A 162 -13.56 27.52 -17.13
CA SER A 162 -12.77 26.40 -16.59
C SER A 162 -13.37 25.94 -15.26
N PRO A 163 -13.34 24.61 -14.94
CA PRO A 163 -13.86 24.11 -13.66
C PRO A 163 -13.18 24.80 -12.48
N SER A 164 -13.98 25.39 -11.58
CA SER A 164 -13.47 26.02 -10.35
C SER A 164 -12.78 24.99 -9.47
N GLY A 165 -11.48 25.15 -9.22
CA GLY A 165 -10.66 24.26 -8.40
C GLY A 165 -9.50 23.57 -9.14
N PHE A 166 -9.37 23.70 -10.44
CA PHE A 166 -8.25 23.15 -11.19
C PHE A 166 -7.24 24.27 -11.54
N ASN A 167 -6.18 24.36 -10.73
CA ASN A 167 -5.02 25.19 -11.08
C ASN A 167 -4.33 24.60 -12.32
N THR A 168 -4.58 25.20 -13.49
CA THR A 168 -3.83 24.97 -14.73
C THR A 168 -2.43 25.55 -14.62
N ARG A 169 -1.54 24.92 -13.86
CA ARG A 169 -0.08 25.11 -13.96
C ARG A 169 0.61 23.76 -14.03
N CYS A 170 0.37 23.03 -15.13
CA CYS A 170 1.39 22.17 -15.71
C CYS A 170 1.87 22.88 -16.99
N SER A 171 2.80 23.79 -16.83
CA SER A 171 3.63 24.26 -17.94
C SER A 171 4.46 23.06 -18.40
N THR A 172 4.10 22.50 -19.55
CA THR A 172 4.95 21.58 -20.28
C THR A 172 6.29 22.27 -20.54
N PRO A 173 7.43 21.65 -20.16
CA PRO A 173 8.71 22.10 -20.70
C PRO A 173 8.67 21.84 -22.22
N SER A 174 8.80 22.90 -23.00
CA SER A 174 9.06 22.83 -24.43
C SER A 174 10.35 22.07 -24.66
N CYS A 175 10.26 20.80 -25.04
CA CYS A 175 11.41 20.04 -25.50
C CYS A 175 11.72 20.47 -26.93
N ASN A 176 12.57 21.47 -27.07
CA ASN A 176 13.30 21.72 -28.32
C ASN A 176 14.18 20.50 -28.60
N GLY A 177 14.06 19.99 -29.83
CA GLY A 177 14.72 18.79 -30.28
C GLY A 177 16.24 18.88 -30.17
N SER A 178 16.80 17.86 -29.53
CA SER A 178 18.17 17.42 -29.73
C SER A 178 18.16 15.90 -29.82
N SER A 179 18.51 15.45 -30.99
CA SER A 179 18.77 14.05 -31.32
C SER A 179 19.95 13.55 -30.48
N TYR A 180 19.70 12.62 -29.57
CA TYR A 180 20.76 11.82 -28.99
C TYR A 180 20.72 10.41 -29.55
N SER A 181 21.80 10.08 -30.27
CA SER A 181 22.12 8.76 -30.78
C SER A 181 22.32 7.75 -29.63
N LEU A 182 21.72 6.58 -29.85
CA LEU A 182 22.00 5.38 -29.03
C LEU A 182 23.45 4.94 -29.28
N GLN A 183 24.36 5.19 -28.33
CA GLN A 183 25.57 4.39 -28.18
C GLN A 183 26.04 4.42 -26.71
N SER A 184 26.40 3.21 -26.24
CA SER A 184 27.03 2.86 -24.96
C SER A 184 26.12 2.60 -23.76
N LEU A 185 25.61 1.37 -23.68
CA LEU A 185 25.31 0.67 -22.43
C LEU A 185 26.58 -0.07 -22.00
N GLN A 186 27.26 0.42 -20.96
CA GLN A 186 28.16 -0.39 -20.16
C GLN A 186 28.01 -0.10 -18.68
N SER A 187 27.54 -1.13 -17.97
CA SER A 187 27.77 -1.57 -16.58
C SER A 187 27.19 -0.78 -15.39
N PRO A 188 26.82 -1.47 -14.29
CA PRO A 188 25.82 -1.03 -13.33
C PRO A 188 26.47 -0.40 -12.09
N GLY A 189 25.95 0.73 -11.67
CA GLY A 189 26.27 1.36 -10.41
C GLY A 189 25.13 2.26 -9.98
N SER A 190 24.57 1.95 -8.80
CA SER A 190 23.78 2.82 -7.92
C SER A 190 22.79 3.79 -8.60
N SER A 191 21.53 3.41 -8.72
CA SER A 191 20.45 4.32 -9.12
C SER A 191 19.94 5.10 -7.92
N GLU A 192 20.40 6.31 -7.78
CA GLU A 192 19.76 7.36 -7.01
C GLU A 192 18.44 7.77 -7.68
N TRP A 193 17.35 7.66 -6.97
CA TRP A 193 16.09 8.32 -7.31
C TRP A 193 16.16 9.77 -6.85
N SER A 194 16.73 10.63 -7.67
CA SER A 194 16.74 12.09 -7.43
C SER A 194 15.41 12.70 -7.87
N ILE A 195 14.68 13.26 -6.91
CA ILE A 195 13.55 14.16 -7.18
C ILE A 195 14.14 15.51 -7.57
N PRO A 196 13.76 16.12 -8.71
CA PRO A 196 14.25 17.44 -9.08
C PRO A 196 13.78 18.50 -8.07
N SER A 197 14.70 19.21 -7.45
CA SER A 197 14.43 20.39 -6.63
C SER A 197 14.13 21.57 -7.54
N CYS A 198 12.93 22.15 -7.43
CA CYS A 198 12.63 23.46 -8.01
C CYS A 198 12.86 24.54 -6.96
N ASN A 199 13.94 25.28 -7.09
CA ASN A 199 14.12 26.57 -6.42
C ASN A 199 13.31 27.64 -7.14
N GLY A 200 12.48 28.37 -6.41
CA GLY A 200 11.74 29.52 -6.91
C GLY A 200 10.88 30.14 -5.82
N SER A 201 11.37 31.25 -5.29
CA SER A 201 10.82 32.11 -4.23
C SER A 201 9.43 32.67 -4.53
N THR A 202 8.53 32.74 -3.57
CA THR A 202 7.75 33.82 -2.95
C THR A 202 6.32 33.42 -2.51
N ASN A 203 6.11 33.63 -1.19
CA ASN A 203 4.90 34.09 -0.45
C ASN A 203 3.49 33.52 -0.76
N HIS A 204 2.95 32.73 0.11
CA HIS A 204 1.75 32.81 0.99
C HIS A 204 1.26 31.41 1.38
N PRO A 205 0.73 31.19 2.59
CA PRO A 205 0.46 29.86 3.12
C PRO A 205 -0.88 29.32 2.62
N THR A 206 -0.85 28.24 1.86
CA THR A 206 -2.02 27.40 1.59
C THR A 206 -1.80 26.01 2.16
N PRO A 207 -2.84 25.30 2.62
CA PRO A 207 -2.71 24.04 3.31
C PRO A 207 -2.11 22.98 2.38
N VAL A 208 -1.10 22.28 2.93
CA VAL A 208 -0.27 21.31 2.22
C VAL A 208 -1.09 20.10 1.78
N SER A 209 -1.27 19.97 0.48
CA SER A 209 -1.76 18.78 -0.19
C SER A 209 -0.71 17.67 -0.13
N SER A 210 -1.11 16.52 0.44
CA SER A 210 -0.43 15.22 0.37
C SER A 210 0.01 14.85 -1.06
N PRO A 211 0.98 13.92 -1.25
CA PRO A 211 1.57 13.62 -2.55
C PRO A 211 0.50 13.23 -3.57
N SER A 212 0.25 14.15 -4.49
CA SER A 212 -0.88 14.14 -5.42
C SER A 212 -0.75 13.13 -6.58
N GLY A 213 0.43 12.57 -6.80
CA GLY A 213 0.69 11.70 -7.95
C GLY A 213 0.03 10.32 -7.87
N LEU A 214 0.16 9.61 -6.74
CA LEU A 214 -0.42 8.28 -6.57
C LEU A 214 -1.94 8.34 -6.38
N ARG A 215 -2.41 9.40 -5.71
CA ARG A 215 -3.85 9.65 -5.49
C ARG A 215 -4.57 9.98 -6.79
N SER A 216 -3.94 10.75 -7.67
CA SER A 216 -4.49 11.09 -9.00
C SER A 216 -4.57 9.87 -9.91
N SER A 217 -3.56 9.00 -9.92
CA SER A 217 -3.51 7.84 -10.82
C SER A 217 -4.54 6.77 -10.45
N LEU A 218 -4.69 6.44 -9.16
CA LEU A 218 -5.68 5.47 -8.70
C LEU A 218 -7.11 6.03 -8.73
N SER A 219 -7.32 7.29 -8.37
CA SER A 219 -8.61 7.95 -8.46
C SER A 219 -9.05 8.16 -9.90
N MET A 220 -8.12 8.49 -10.82
CA MET A 220 -8.39 8.57 -12.26
C MET A 220 -8.74 7.21 -12.85
N PHE A 221 -8.02 6.16 -12.47
CA PHE A 221 -8.28 4.79 -12.88
C PHE A 221 -9.73 4.36 -12.60
N PHE A 222 -10.27 4.73 -11.44
CA PHE A 222 -11.62 4.35 -11.05
C PHE A 222 -12.71 5.34 -11.49
N SER A 223 -12.38 6.59 -11.80
CA SER A 223 -13.37 7.60 -12.23
C SER A 223 -13.71 7.55 -13.71
N LEU A 224 -12.88 6.90 -14.53
CA LEU A 224 -12.94 7.02 -15.98
C LEU A 224 -13.62 5.84 -16.69
N THR A 225 -13.98 4.77 -15.96
CA THR A 225 -14.68 3.60 -16.53
C THR A 225 -16.16 3.83 -16.82
N GLY A 226 -16.66 5.09 -16.83
CA GLY A 226 -18.09 5.40 -17.04
C GLY A 226 -19.02 4.91 -15.94
N ILE A 227 -18.48 4.21 -14.95
CA ILE A 227 -19.14 3.87 -13.71
C ILE A 227 -19.05 5.12 -12.86
N THR A 228 -20.19 5.72 -12.55
CA THR A 228 -20.29 6.98 -11.83
C THR A 228 -19.30 7.03 -10.68
N SER A 229 -18.59 8.14 -10.54
CA SER A 229 -17.54 8.41 -9.55
C SER A 229 -17.90 8.05 -8.10
N GLU A 230 -19.18 7.83 -7.83
CA GLU A 230 -19.72 7.52 -6.52
C GLU A 230 -19.44 6.11 -6.01
N GLN A 231 -19.22 5.10 -6.85
CA GLN A 231 -19.16 3.70 -6.40
C GLN A 231 -17.76 3.07 -6.36
N GLN A 232 -16.80 3.54 -7.15
CA GLN A 232 -15.43 2.98 -7.15
C GLN A 232 -14.46 3.78 -6.28
N THR A 233 -14.73 5.04 -6.10
CA THR A 233 -14.00 5.91 -5.19
C THR A 233 -13.97 5.38 -3.74
N PRO A 234 -15.05 4.79 -3.18
CA PRO A 234 -15.07 4.28 -1.82
C PRO A 234 -13.99 3.23 -1.53
N LEU A 235 -13.78 2.23 -2.39
CA LEU A 235 -12.78 1.17 -2.15
C LEU A 235 -11.35 1.71 -2.14
N SER A 236 -11.01 2.60 -3.07
CA SER A 236 -9.69 3.26 -3.12
C SER A 236 -9.47 4.13 -1.90
N LEU A 237 -10.48 4.87 -1.47
CA LEU A 237 -10.45 5.70 -0.28
C LEU A 237 -10.40 4.87 0.99
N LEU A 238 -11.14 3.77 1.08
CA LEU A 238 -11.06 2.82 2.19
C LEU A 238 -9.66 2.23 2.31
N TRP A 239 -9.06 1.79 1.19
CA TRP A 239 -7.68 1.32 1.17
C TRP A 239 -6.71 2.42 1.64
N TYR A 240 -6.86 3.64 1.11
CA TYR A 240 -6.02 4.77 1.50
C TYR A 240 -6.14 5.07 3.00
N HIS A 241 -7.37 5.20 3.52
CA HIS A 241 -7.59 5.59 4.91
C HIS A 241 -7.24 4.51 5.93
N THR A 242 -7.39 3.22 5.56
CA THR A 242 -7.18 2.11 6.51
C THR A 242 -5.84 1.40 6.37
N ILE A 243 -5.14 1.56 5.24
CA ILE A 243 -3.85 0.88 4.98
C ILE A 243 -2.73 1.90 4.74
N ALA A 244 -2.84 2.70 3.67
CA ALA A 244 -1.74 3.60 3.30
C ALA A 244 -1.52 4.72 4.32
N ARG A 245 -2.59 5.42 4.69
CA ARG A 245 -2.51 6.54 5.64
C ARG A 245 -1.98 6.13 7.03
N PRO A 246 -2.44 5.04 7.68
CA PRO A 246 -1.88 4.59 8.95
C PRO A 246 -0.39 4.27 8.89
N PHE A 247 0.09 3.73 7.77
CA PHE A 247 1.51 3.41 7.59
C PHE A 247 2.41 4.66 7.62
N PHE A 248 1.90 5.81 7.17
CA PHE A 248 2.61 7.10 7.15
C PHE A 248 2.12 8.09 8.22
N ALA A 249 1.17 7.70 9.08
CA ALA A 249 0.64 8.59 10.11
C ALA A 249 1.74 9.04 11.08
N LEU A 250 1.75 10.34 11.39
CA LEU A 250 2.69 10.95 12.32
C LEU A 250 2.16 10.91 13.76
N ASP A 251 0.84 11.06 13.91
CA ASP A 251 0.18 11.16 15.21
C ASP A 251 -1.23 10.52 15.20
N GLY A 252 -1.81 10.43 16.39
CA GLY A 252 -3.14 9.85 16.58
C GLY A 252 -4.27 10.71 15.98
N SER A 253 -4.10 12.02 15.81
CA SER A 253 -5.13 12.89 15.22
C SER A 253 -5.27 12.63 13.73
N ASN A 254 -4.14 12.47 13.04
CA ASN A 254 -4.08 12.12 11.62
C ASN A 254 -4.69 10.74 11.37
N LEU A 255 -4.43 9.78 12.26
CA LEU A 255 -5.01 8.44 12.20
C LEU A 255 -6.54 8.50 12.40
N ARG A 256 -7.04 9.18 13.44
CA ARG A 256 -8.49 9.33 13.72
C ARG A 256 -9.25 9.96 12.56
N ALA A 257 -8.70 11.02 11.96
CA ALA A 257 -9.32 11.64 10.78
C ALA A 257 -9.48 10.67 9.60
N GLY A 258 -8.51 9.76 9.41
CA GLY A 258 -8.60 8.69 8.41
C GLY A 258 -9.68 7.66 8.75
N VAL A 259 -9.71 7.21 9.99
CA VAL A 259 -10.70 6.25 10.48
C VAL A 259 -12.12 6.79 10.36
N ASN A 260 -12.36 8.07 10.75
CA ASN A 260 -13.68 8.69 10.63
C ASN A 260 -14.14 8.80 9.17
N ALA A 261 -13.24 9.18 8.25
CA ALA A 261 -13.55 9.19 6.82
C ALA A 261 -13.88 7.79 6.28
N ALA A 262 -13.16 6.75 6.72
CA ALA A 262 -13.44 5.37 6.33
C ALA A 262 -14.78 4.87 6.87
N LYS A 263 -15.15 5.21 8.12
CA LYS A 263 -16.47 4.88 8.70
C LYS A 263 -17.61 5.50 7.91
N GLN A 264 -17.47 6.77 7.54
CA GLN A 264 -18.47 7.45 6.73
C GLN A 264 -18.65 6.74 5.39
N LEU A 265 -17.57 6.38 4.70
CA LEU A 265 -17.61 5.65 3.44
C LEU A 265 -18.29 4.28 3.58
N ILE A 266 -18.02 3.52 4.64
CA ILE A 266 -18.71 2.25 4.91
C ILE A 266 -20.20 2.48 5.09
N ALA A 267 -20.60 3.48 5.89
CA ALA A 267 -22.01 3.78 6.13
C ALA A 267 -22.75 4.19 4.85
N GLU A 268 -22.16 5.00 4.00
CA GLU A 268 -22.70 5.41 2.70
C GLU A 268 -22.90 4.23 1.74
N CYS A 269 -22.01 3.25 1.78
CA CYS A 269 -22.05 2.09 0.89
C CYS A 269 -22.80 0.87 1.45
N GLN A 270 -23.20 0.89 2.72
CA GLN A 270 -23.76 -0.28 3.42
C GLN A 270 -25.01 -0.85 2.77
N SER A 271 -25.89 0.01 2.23
CA SER A 271 -27.14 -0.44 1.57
C SER A 271 -26.88 -1.20 0.26
N GLU A 272 -25.83 -0.85 -0.46
CA GLU A 272 -25.48 -1.45 -1.75
C GLU A 272 -24.58 -2.69 -1.60
N PHE A 273 -23.67 -2.70 -0.60
CA PHE A 273 -22.65 -3.72 -0.42
C PHE A 273 -22.74 -4.45 0.93
N ASN A 274 -23.94 -4.70 1.41
CA ASN A 274 -24.20 -5.34 2.71
C ASN A 274 -23.66 -6.79 2.81
N ASN A 275 -23.42 -7.46 1.69
CA ASN A 275 -22.90 -8.82 1.60
C ASN A 275 -21.51 -8.89 0.95
N SER A 276 -20.77 -7.80 0.97
CA SER A 276 -19.43 -7.75 0.40
C SER A 276 -18.35 -8.14 1.42
N ALA A 277 -17.64 -9.24 1.13
CA ALA A 277 -16.50 -9.66 1.94
C ALA A 277 -15.39 -8.60 2.00
N LEU A 278 -15.22 -7.83 0.92
CA LEU A 278 -14.22 -6.77 0.85
C LEU A 278 -14.58 -5.57 1.73
N PHE A 279 -15.85 -5.17 1.80
CA PHE A 279 -16.29 -4.12 2.72
C PHE A 279 -16.19 -4.56 4.18
N LEU A 280 -16.52 -5.82 4.50
CA LEU A 280 -16.32 -6.40 5.83
C LEU A 280 -14.83 -6.48 6.20
N PHE A 281 -13.94 -6.75 5.24
CA PHE A 281 -12.49 -6.66 5.46
C PHE A 281 -12.08 -5.23 5.88
N PHE A 282 -12.57 -4.20 5.20
CA PHE A 282 -12.26 -2.81 5.58
C PHE A 282 -12.91 -2.40 6.90
N GLU A 283 -14.09 -2.90 7.22
CA GLU A 283 -14.70 -2.73 8.55
C GLU A 283 -13.80 -3.30 9.64
N GLY A 284 -13.31 -4.54 9.46
CA GLY A 284 -12.31 -5.13 10.37
C GLY A 284 -11.04 -4.30 10.51
N ARG A 285 -10.57 -3.69 9.41
CA ARG A 285 -9.42 -2.77 9.44
C ARG A 285 -9.70 -1.52 10.29
N ILE A 286 -10.89 -0.94 10.15
CA ILE A 286 -11.34 0.22 10.93
C ILE A 286 -11.38 -0.14 12.42
N GLN A 287 -12.03 -1.24 12.79
CA GLN A 287 -12.11 -1.71 14.17
C GLN A 287 -10.73 -1.96 14.78
N ARG A 288 -9.80 -2.57 14.02
CA ARG A 288 -8.42 -2.76 14.47
C ARG A 288 -7.71 -1.43 14.74
N LEU A 289 -7.87 -0.44 13.87
CA LEU A 289 -7.26 0.88 14.02
C LEU A 289 -7.83 1.67 15.22
N GLU A 290 -9.03 1.34 15.66
CA GLU A 290 -9.66 1.87 16.87
C GLU A 290 -9.35 1.04 18.13
N SER A 291 -8.47 0.07 18.04
CA SER A 291 -8.15 -0.88 19.12
C SER A 291 -9.29 -1.82 19.54
N ASN A 292 -10.39 -1.88 18.77
CA ASN A 292 -11.51 -2.80 18.96
C ASN A 292 -11.20 -4.15 18.33
N VAL A 293 -10.16 -4.83 18.84
CA VAL A 293 -9.59 -6.04 18.20
C VAL A 293 -10.59 -7.19 18.14
N ASN A 294 -11.51 -7.32 19.12
CA ASN A 294 -12.55 -8.35 19.10
C ASN A 294 -13.53 -8.14 17.95
N ASP A 295 -13.99 -6.92 17.74
CA ASP A 295 -14.92 -6.57 16.66
C ASP A 295 -14.23 -6.72 15.30
N ALA A 296 -12.94 -6.38 15.21
CA ALA A 296 -12.12 -6.63 14.03
C ALA A 296 -12.09 -8.14 13.68
N LEU A 297 -11.82 -9.01 14.66
CA LEU A 297 -11.80 -10.46 14.46
C LEU A 297 -13.16 -10.99 14.00
N GLN A 298 -14.28 -10.48 14.54
CA GLN A 298 -15.63 -10.84 14.11
C GLN A 298 -15.90 -10.42 12.65
N ALA A 299 -15.52 -9.19 12.28
CA ALA A 299 -15.67 -8.70 10.91
C ALA A 299 -14.87 -9.55 9.91
N TYR A 300 -13.61 -9.90 10.24
CA TYR A 300 -12.81 -10.77 9.39
C TYR A 300 -13.39 -12.20 9.31
N ALA A 301 -13.88 -12.76 10.40
CA ALA A 301 -14.53 -14.08 10.40
C ALA A 301 -15.74 -14.10 9.47
N LYS A 302 -16.61 -13.09 9.57
CA LYS A 302 -17.77 -12.94 8.68
C LYS A 302 -17.36 -12.74 7.22
N ALA A 303 -16.30 -11.96 6.95
CA ALA A 303 -15.76 -11.78 5.61
C ALA A 303 -15.27 -13.11 5.00
N VAL A 304 -14.59 -13.96 5.80
CA VAL A 304 -14.14 -15.29 5.39
C VAL A 304 -15.31 -16.23 5.10
N GLU A 305 -16.34 -16.19 5.93
CA GLU A 305 -17.53 -17.03 5.79
C GLU A 305 -18.26 -16.77 4.46
N ILE A 306 -18.54 -15.49 4.16
CA ILE A 306 -19.32 -15.13 2.97
C ILE A 306 -18.49 -15.11 1.68
N SER A 307 -17.15 -15.04 1.75
CA SER A 307 -16.29 -14.95 0.57
C SER A 307 -16.14 -16.30 -0.13
N SER A 308 -16.36 -16.33 -1.43
CA SER A 308 -15.93 -17.44 -2.30
C SER A 308 -14.47 -17.29 -2.77
N GLN A 309 -13.86 -16.10 -2.59
CA GLN A 309 -12.59 -15.72 -3.17
C GLN A 309 -11.43 -16.02 -2.21
N ARG A 310 -10.49 -16.83 -2.68
CA ARG A 310 -9.35 -17.32 -1.89
C ARG A 310 -8.49 -16.19 -1.34
N GLU A 311 -8.12 -15.19 -2.15
CA GLU A 311 -7.20 -14.14 -1.70
C GLU A 311 -7.83 -13.19 -0.68
N ILE A 312 -9.15 -12.95 -0.72
CA ILE A 312 -9.84 -12.22 0.35
C ILE A 312 -9.77 -12.99 1.66
N LYS A 313 -9.96 -14.32 1.64
CA LYS A 313 -9.79 -15.16 2.83
C LYS A 313 -8.38 -15.07 3.40
N LEU A 314 -7.37 -15.08 2.53
CA LEU A 314 -5.97 -14.96 2.96
C LEU A 314 -5.64 -13.55 3.48
N LEU A 315 -6.21 -12.50 2.89
CA LEU A 315 -6.08 -11.13 3.41
C LEU A 315 -6.71 -11.02 4.81
N CYS A 316 -7.90 -11.58 5.01
CA CYS A 316 -8.53 -11.62 6.33
C CYS A 316 -7.68 -12.42 7.32
N LEU A 317 -7.15 -13.57 6.94
CA LEU A 317 -6.30 -14.39 7.79
C LEU A 317 -4.99 -13.66 8.16
N HIS A 318 -4.41 -12.89 7.24
CA HIS A 318 -3.28 -12.01 7.52
C HIS A 318 -3.61 -10.99 8.62
N GLU A 319 -4.74 -10.30 8.51
CA GLU A 319 -5.16 -9.33 9.50
C GLU A 319 -5.52 -9.98 10.85
N VAL A 320 -6.12 -11.18 10.83
CA VAL A 320 -6.39 -11.99 12.03
C VAL A 320 -5.07 -12.33 12.75
N ALA A 321 -4.02 -12.72 12.02
CA ALA A 321 -2.71 -12.96 12.62
C ALA A 321 -2.15 -11.70 13.30
N TRP A 322 -2.28 -10.51 12.65
CA TRP A 322 -1.90 -9.24 13.27
C TRP A 322 -2.76 -8.87 14.48
N CYS A 323 -4.06 -9.14 14.47
CA CYS A 323 -4.93 -8.96 15.62
C CYS A 323 -4.47 -9.79 16.83
N TYR A 324 -4.06 -11.03 16.61
CA TYR A 324 -3.51 -11.87 17.68
C TYR A 324 -2.15 -11.37 18.18
N LEU A 325 -1.26 -10.87 17.29
CA LEU A 325 0.00 -10.25 17.70
C LEU A 325 -0.25 -8.99 18.56
N ILE A 326 -1.19 -8.13 18.18
CA ILE A 326 -1.61 -6.93 18.91
C ILE A 326 -2.14 -7.29 20.31
N ARG A 327 -2.85 -8.41 20.45
CA ARG A 327 -3.35 -8.93 21.73
C ARG A 327 -2.29 -9.70 22.52
N LEU A 328 -1.09 -9.85 21.99
CA LEU A 328 -0.01 -10.68 22.55
C LEU A 328 -0.40 -12.17 22.70
N SER A 329 -1.35 -12.64 21.87
CA SER A 329 -1.84 -14.02 21.82
C SER A 329 -0.98 -14.83 20.83
N TYR A 330 0.22 -15.21 21.25
CA TYR A 330 1.26 -15.75 20.36
C TYR A 330 0.94 -17.14 19.79
N GLU A 331 0.18 -17.96 20.51
CA GLU A 331 -0.22 -19.30 20.04
C GLU A 331 -1.21 -19.20 18.87
N GLU A 332 -2.22 -18.34 18.99
CA GLU A 332 -3.22 -18.09 17.95
C GLU A 332 -2.58 -17.41 16.73
N ALA A 333 -1.65 -16.46 16.95
CA ALA A 333 -0.87 -15.86 15.91
C ALA A 333 -0.04 -16.91 15.15
N TYR A 334 0.63 -17.81 15.86
CA TYR A 334 1.39 -18.91 15.27
C TYR A 334 0.54 -19.81 14.37
N ARG A 335 -0.67 -20.19 14.82
CA ARG A 335 -1.59 -21.03 14.04
C ARG A 335 -1.99 -20.33 12.73
N SER A 336 -2.41 -19.07 12.82
CA SER A 336 -2.81 -18.26 11.65
C SER A 336 -1.65 -18.06 10.66
N LEU A 337 -0.44 -17.76 11.15
CA LEU A 337 0.76 -17.57 10.34
C LEU A 337 1.23 -18.88 9.68
N THR A 338 1.07 -20.01 10.37
CA THR A 338 1.38 -21.33 9.80
C THR A 338 0.45 -21.66 8.64
N GLN A 339 -0.84 -21.37 8.78
CA GLN A 339 -1.82 -21.53 7.71
C GLN A 339 -1.50 -20.59 6.52
N LEU A 340 -1.16 -19.34 6.77
CA LEU A 340 -0.73 -18.39 5.74
C LEU A 340 0.50 -18.88 4.98
N ARG A 341 1.52 -19.39 5.70
CA ARG A 341 2.72 -19.95 5.08
C ARG A 341 2.42 -21.10 4.11
N GLN A 342 1.41 -21.91 4.42
CA GLN A 342 1.02 -23.06 3.60
C GLN A 342 0.16 -22.66 2.40
N GLN A 343 -0.70 -21.67 2.55
CA GLN A 343 -1.72 -21.33 1.58
C GLN A 343 -1.37 -20.11 0.73
N SER A 344 -0.64 -19.14 1.27
CA SER A 344 -0.30 -17.93 0.54
C SER A 344 0.81 -18.18 -0.48
N ARG A 345 0.68 -17.59 -1.65
CA ARG A 345 1.75 -17.48 -2.66
C ARG A 345 2.67 -16.27 -2.41
N TRP A 346 2.23 -15.36 -1.56
CA TRP A 346 2.93 -14.13 -1.23
C TRP A 346 3.72 -14.28 0.07
N SER A 347 4.93 -13.71 0.10
CA SER A 347 5.70 -13.51 1.33
C SER A 347 5.83 -14.76 2.22
N VAL A 348 5.94 -15.95 1.64
CA VAL A 348 6.01 -17.24 2.37
C VAL A 348 7.11 -17.25 3.43
N SER A 349 8.27 -16.68 3.13
CA SER A 349 9.39 -16.57 4.06
C SER A 349 9.11 -15.58 5.20
N PHE A 350 8.40 -14.50 4.94
CA PHE A 350 7.98 -13.57 5.99
C PHE A 350 7.01 -14.24 6.97
N TYR A 351 6.02 -14.97 6.47
CA TYR A 351 5.13 -15.74 7.33
C TYR A 351 5.86 -16.86 8.09
N ALA A 352 6.85 -17.49 7.44
CA ALA A 352 7.70 -18.48 8.10
C ALA A 352 8.52 -17.86 9.24
N TYR A 353 9.11 -16.69 9.01
CA TYR A 353 9.83 -15.92 10.02
C TYR A 353 8.92 -15.55 11.19
N LEU A 354 7.77 -14.93 10.93
CA LEU A 354 6.79 -14.54 11.96
C LEU A 354 6.31 -15.73 12.78
N ALA A 355 5.96 -16.85 12.13
CA ALA A 355 5.54 -18.08 12.82
C ALA A 355 6.66 -18.62 13.71
N THR A 356 7.92 -18.55 13.26
CA THR A 356 9.08 -19.01 14.04
C THR A 356 9.31 -18.13 15.27
N VAL A 357 9.19 -16.81 15.13
CA VAL A 357 9.31 -15.88 16.26
C VAL A 357 8.18 -16.13 17.27
N CYS A 358 6.94 -16.36 16.82
CA CYS A 358 5.83 -16.74 17.70
C CYS A 358 6.11 -18.07 18.44
N CYS A 359 6.69 -19.07 17.78
CA CYS A 359 7.11 -20.31 18.43
C CYS A 359 8.10 -20.07 19.57
N GLY A 360 9.10 -19.21 19.32
CA GLY A 360 10.06 -18.82 20.37
C GLY A 360 9.38 -18.09 21.53
N ALA A 361 8.43 -17.20 21.24
CA ALA A 361 7.67 -16.44 22.23
C ALA A 361 6.77 -17.30 23.14
N ILE A 362 6.41 -18.52 22.71
CA ILE A 362 5.64 -19.51 23.50
C ILE A 362 6.51 -20.69 24.01
N GLY A 363 7.83 -20.61 23.82
CA GLY A 363 8.77 -21.62 24.32
C GLY A 363 8.85 -22.92 23.51
N LYS A 364 8.33 -22.98 22.27
CA LYS A 364 8.42 -24.15 21.37
C LYS A 364 9.75 -24.15 20.61
N PHE A 365 10.84 -24.32 21.34
CA PHE A 365 12.21 -24.12 20.83
C PHE A 365 12.63 -25.16 19.78
N ASP A 366 12.14 -26.39 19.84
CA ASP A 366 12.39 -27.42 18.83
C ASP A 366 11.90 -27.00 17.45
N ILE A 367 10.72 -26.34 17.42
CA ILE A 367 10.14 -25.82 16.17
C ILE A 367 10.97 -24.65 15.66
N VAL A 368 11.52 -23.80 16.53
CA VAL A 368 12.40 -22.68 16.15
C VAL A 368 13.63 -23.21 15.41
N ALA A 369 14.35 -24.19 15.98
CA ALA A 369 15.55 -24.78 15.39
C ALA A 369 15.26 -25.43 14.03
N ALA A 370 14.14 -26.18 13.92
CA ALA A 370 13.72 -26.81 12.67
C ALA A 370 13.32 -25.78 11.58
N SER A 371 12.63 -24.71 11.97
CA SER A 371 12.17 -23.66 11.06
C SER A 371 13.32 -22.79 10.56
N TYR A 372 14.28 -22.46 11.40
CA TYR A 372 15.48 -21.70 11.04
C TYR A 372 16.19 -22.30 9.82
N ARG A 373 16.46 -23.62 9.84
CA ARG A 373 17.12 -24.31 8.72
C ARG A 373 16.30 -24.19 7.42
N LYS A 374 14.97 -24.28 7.51
CA LYS A 374 14.08 -24.16 6.34
C LYS A 374 14.09 -22.74 5.77
N ILE A 375 14.08 -21.71 6.63
CA ILE A 375 14.13 -20.30 6.20
C ILE A 375 15.46 -20.01 5.51
N LEU A 376 16.59 -20.44 6.07
CA LEU A 376 17.91 -20.28 5.46
C LEU A 376 18.00 -20.89 4.05
N ASN A 377 17.49 -22.12 3.90
CA ASN A 377 17.48 -22.81 2.60
C ASN A 377 16.56 -22.12 1.58
N SER A 378 15.49 -21.49 2.04
CA SER A 378 14.56 -20.72 1.19
C SER A 378 15.15 -19.36 0.81
N ASN A 379 15.87 -18.70 1.70
CA ASN A 379 16.49 -17.39 1.45
C ASN A 379 17.55 -17.44 0.32
N ASN A 380 18.20 -18.58 0.11
CA ASN A 380 19.13 -18.78 -1.01
C ASN A 380 18.44 -18.76 -2.39
N ARG A 381 17.11 -18.94 -2.43
CA ARG A 381 16.28 -18.93 -3.65
C ARG A 381 15.43 -17.66 -3.79
N MET A 382 15.40 -16.80 -2.76
CA MET A 382 14.59 -15.59 -2.78
C MET A 382 15.28 -14.46 -3.54
N SER A 383 14.47 -13.71 -4.24
CA SER A 383 14.89 -12.41 -4.78
C SER A 383 15.31 -11.49 -3.63
N LYS A 384 16.60 -11.13 -3.58
CA LYS A 384 17.17 -10.15 -2.65
C LYS A 384 16.66 -8.73 -2.90
N GLU A 385 15.70 -8.57 -3.79
CA GLU A 385 15.28 -7.27 -4.34
C GLU A 385 14.10 -6.63 -3.60
N THR A 386 13.39 -7.36 -2.72
CA THR A 386 12.27 -6.79 -1.98
C THR A 386 12.68 -6.36 -0.58
N GLN A 387 12.17 -5.20 -0.11
CA GLN A 387 12.43 -4.72 1.26
C GLN A 387 12.03 -5.76 2.32
N LEU A 388 10.94 -6.49 2.10
CA LEU A 388 10.48 -7.53 3.00
C LEU A 388 11.43 -8.74 3.02
N GLY A 389 11.96 -9.13 1.86
CA GLY A 389 12.98 -10.17 1.74
C GLY A 389 14.29 -9.78 2.45
N LEU A 390 14.74 -8.54 2.28
CA LEU A 390 15.91 -8.01 2.99
C LEU A 390 15.69 -7.98 4.51
N PHE A 391 14.52 -7.56 4.96
CA PHE A 391 14.16 -7.60 6.38
C PHE A 391 14.28 -9.03 6.96
N VAL A 392 13.64 -10.02 6.33
CA VAL A 392 13.71 -11.43 6.77
C VAL A 392 15.15 -11.93 6.76
N MET A 393 15.94 -11.58 5.75
CA MET A 393 17.33 -12.00 5.62
C MET A 393 18.19 -11.44 6.77
N ARG A 394 18.00 -10.18 7.15
CA ARG A 394 18.73 -9.55 8.27
C ARG A 394 18.32 -10.11 9.65
N ARG A 395 17.07 -10.58 9.79
CA ARG A 395 16.50 -11.09 11.06
C ARG A 395 16.68 -12.60 11.22
N THR A 396 16.79 -13.37 10.14
CA THR A 396 16.94 -14.83 10.23
C THR A 396 18.13 -15.26 11.10
N PRO A 397 19.35 -14.66 10.99
CA PRO A 397 20.48 -15.04 11.85
C PRO A 397 20.21 -14.82 13.35
N LYS A 398 19.28 -13.93 13.71
CA LYS A 398 18.91 -13.63 15.10
C LYS A 398 17.94 -14.64 15.72
N LEU A 399 17.48 -15.63 14.96
CA LEU A 399 16.56 -16.67 15.49
C LEU A 399 17.26 -17.71 16.36
N LEU A 400 18.54 -17.92 16.19
CA LEU A 400 19.36 -18.83 17.01
C LEU A 400 20.68 -18.15 17.38
N ASN A 401 21.21 -18.51 18.53
CA ASN A 401 22.55 -18.13 18.91
C ASN A 401 23.55 -18.73 17.90
N GLN A 402 24.35 -17.90 17.26
CA GLN A 402 25.24 -18.31 16.18
C GLN A 402 26.43 -19.14 16.66
N GLU A 403 26.81 -19.02 17.94
CA GLU A 403 27.93 -19.77 18.53
C GLU A 403 27.49 -21.14 19.01
N THR A 404 26.33 -21.22 19.69
CA THR A 404 25.86 -22.45 20.32
C THR A 404 24.84 -23.22 19.46
N GLY A 405 24.24 -22.56 18.46
CA GLY A 405 23.14 -23.11 17.68
C GLY A 405 21.83 -23.30 18.46
N GLN A 406 21.76 -22.78 19.69
CA GLN A 406 20.62 -22.93 20.58
C GLN A 406 19.62 -21.77 20.44
N PRO A 407 18.34 -22.02 20.67
CA PRO A 407 17.33 -20.97 20.81
C PRO A 407 17.63 -20.05 21.99
N TYR A 408 17.18 -18.80 21.87
CA TYR A 408 17.23 -17.81 22.96
C TYR A 408 16.06 -17.99 23.93
N ALA A 409 16.07 -17.20 25.03
CA ALA A 409 14.96 -17.17 25.99
C ALA A 409 13.66 -16.64 25.36
N VAL A 410 12.52 -16.95 25.95
CA VAL A 410 11.18 -16.54 25.48
C VAL A 410 11.09 -15.03 25.25
N LEU A 411 11.61 -14.24 26.19
CA LEU A 411 11.54 -12.78 26.13
C LEU A 411 12.31 -12.19 24.93
N TYR A 412 13.40 -12.81 24.51
CA TYR A 412 14.14 -12.41 23.31
C TYR A 412 13.25 -12.45 22.06
N TYR A 413 12.45 -13.52 21.88
CA TYR A 413 11.51 -13.62 20.75
C TYR A 413 10.33 -12.65 20.89
N ARG A 414 9.87 -12.37 22.10
CA ARG A 414 8.85 -11.35 22.33
C ARG A 414 9.33 -9.97 21.93
N LEU A 415 10.58 -9.61 22.21
CA LEU A 415 11.18 -8.36 21.74
C LEU A 415 11.22 -8.27 20.21
N LEU A 416 11.46 -9.37 19.48
CA LEU A 416 11.33 -9.40 18.02
C LEU A 416 9.89 -9.19 17.55
N ILE A 417 8.88 -9.68 18.29
CA ILE A 417 7.47 -9.38 17.99
C ILE A 417 7.16 -7.90 18.24
N TYR A 418 7.66 -7.33 19.33
CA TYR A 418 7.46 -5.91 19.63
C TYR A 418 8.12 -5.01 18.61
N GLU A 419 9.31 -5.37 18.09
CA GLU A 419 9.92 -4.71 16.95
C GLU A 419 8.97 -4.70 15.74
N LEU A 420 8.35 -5.85 15.41
CA LEU A 420 7.39 -5.94 14.32
C LEU A 420 6.16 -5.06 14.54
N LEU A 421 5.57 -5.11 15.75
CA LEU A 421 4.44 -4.26 16.09
C LEU A 421 4.79 -2.77 15.94
N TYR A 422 6.00 -2.38 16.33
CA TYR A 422 6.51 -1.02 16.18
C TYR A 422 6.73 -0.66 14.71
N LEU A 423 7.50 -1.46 13.97
CA LEU A 423 7.86 -1.18 12.58
C LEU A 423 6.64 -1.20 11.65
N TRP A 424 5.61 -2.00 11.89
CA TRP A 424 4.36 -2.02 11.11
C TRP A 424 3.31 -1.03 11.61
N ASN A 425 3.67 -0.16 12.57
CA ASN A 425 2.77 0.82 13.18
C ASN A 425 1.49 0.17 13.74
N ALA A 426 1.63 -0.99 14.35
CA ALA A 426 0.55 -1.75 14.97
C ALA A 426 0.43 -1.51 16.50
N MET A 427 1.47 -0.97 17.15
CA MET A 427 1.44 -0.65 18.59
C MET A 427 0.30 0.29 19.00
N PRO A 428 -0.10 1.30 18.20
CA PRO A 428 -1.26 2.15 18.55
C PRO A 428 -2.57 1.38 18.70
N SER A 429 -2.67 0.18 18.12
CA SER A 429 -3.84 -0.69 18.22
C SER A 429 -3.81 -1.62 19.43
N CYS A 430 -2.70 -1.67 20.18
CA CYS A 430 -2.59 -2.44 21.42
C CYS A 430 -3.42 -1.81 22.54
N SER A 431 -4.01 -2.64 23.41
CA SER A 431 -4.67 -2.15 24.62
C SER A 431 -3.68 -1.54 25.59
N ALA A 432 -4.15 -0.64 26.46
CA ALA A 432 -3.31 -0.05 27.49
C ALA A 432 -2.70 -1.13 28.43
N GLU A 433 -3.41 -2.21 28.66
CA GLU A 433 -2.93 -3.36 29.43
C GLU A 433 -1.77 -4.06 28.70
N SER A 434 -1.93 -4.36 27.40
CA SER A 434 -0.86 -4.93 26.57
C SER A 434 0.38 -4.04 26.55
N LEU A 435 0.21 -2.72 26.40
CA LEU A 435 1.33 -1.77 26.40
C LEU A 435 2.06 -1.74 27.76
N ARG A 436 1.34 -1.79 28.89
CA ARG A 436 1.98 -1.88 30.21
C ARG A 436 2.73 -3.21 30.38
N GLY A 437 2.19 -4.31 29.85
CA GLY A 437 2.88 -5.60 29.81
C GLY A 437 4.19 -5.52 29.03
N ILE A 438 4.18 -4.89 27.85
CA ILE A 438 5.37 -4.66 27.02
C ILE A 438 6.42 -3.84 27.79
N VAL A 439 6.02 -2.76 28.49
CA VAL A 439 6.92 -1.96 29.31
C VAL A 439 7.59 -2.81 30.39
N LEU A 440 6.82 -3.63 31.11
CA LEU A 440 7.37 -4.49 32.17
C LEU A 440 8.39 -5.51 31.62
N GLU A 441 8.10 -6.13 30.48
CA GLU A 441 9.01 -7.07 29.83
C GLU A 441 10.28 -6.39 29.31
N CYS A 442 10.18 -5.19 28.73
CA CYS A 442 11.35 -4.41 28.29
C CYS A 442 12.28 -4.01 29.44
N LYS A 443 11.73 -3.69 30.62
CA LYS A 443 12.53 -3.37 31.82
C LYS A 443 13.30 -4.56 32.35
N GLY A 444 12.73 -5.75 32.22
CA GLY A 444 13.25 -6.97 32.85
C GLY A 444 14.49 -7.56 32.20
N ASN A 445 14.81 -7.24 30.93
CA ASN A 445 15.86 -7.96 30.20
C ASN A 445 16.56 -7.10 29.12
N ARG A 446 17.50 -6.28 29.57
CA ARG A 446 18.32 -5.44 28.69
C ARG A 446 19.67 -6.09 28.32
N SER A 447 20.04 -7.20 28.95
CA SER A 447 21.32 -7.89 28.71
C SER A 447 21.26 -8.90 27.58
N ASP A 448 20.07 -9.44 27.30
CA ASP A 448 19.86 -10.52 26.31
C ASP A 448 18.80 -10.12 25.26
N GLU A 449 19.00 -8.96 24.66
CA GLU A 449 18.10 -8.41 23.62
C GLU A 449 18.60 -8.72 22.20
N PRO A 450 17.70 -8.84 21.21
CA PRO A 450 18.10 -9.15 19.81
C PRO A 450 19.01 -8.11 19.18
N MET A 451 18.87 -6.87 19.59
CA MET A 451 19.63 -5.70 19.13
C MET A 451 19.79 -4.75 20.29
N VAL A 452 21.01 -4.29 20.51
CA VAL A 452 21.30 -3.35 21.60
C VAL A 452 20.39 -2.13 21.51
N GLY A 453 19.70 -1.80 22.60
CA GLY A 453 18.79 -0.66 22.70
C GLY A 453 17.38 -0.91 22.13
N LEU A 454 17.09 -2.10 21.59
CA LEU A 454 15.75 -2.41 21.09
C LEU A 454 14.72 -2.34 22.21
N ALA A 455 15.02 -2.91 23.38
CA ALA A 455 14.11 -2.88 24.53
C ALA A 455 13.79 -1.43 24.95
N ASP A 456 14.80 -0.54 24.95
CA ASP A 456 14.61 0.87 25.28
C ASP A 456 13.76 1.61 24.21
N LEU A 457 13.96 1.33 22.92
CA LEU A 457 13.15 1.88 21.83
C LEU A 457 11.67 1.48 21.98
N ILE A 458 11.41 0.20 22.19
CA ILE A 458 10.06 -0.35 22.35
C ILE A 458 9.39 0.16 23.62
N GLU A 459 10.12 0.22 24.75
CA GLU A 459 9.64 0.79 26.00
C GLU A 459 9.22 2.25 25.81
N GLY A 460 10.07 3.06 25.17
CA GLY A 460 9.77 4.45 24.86
C GLY A 460 8.53 4.61 23.99
N ALA A 461 8.38 3.77 22.94
CA ALA A 461 7.20 3.76 22.09
C ALA A 461 5.92 3.38 22.88
N ALA A 462 6.00 2.37 23.76
CA ALA A 462 4.87 1.96 24.58
C ALA A 462 4.45 3.08 25.56
N TYR A 463 5.40 3.76 26.21
CA TYR A 463 5.12 4.94 27.05
C TYR A 463 4.47 6.08 26.25
N SER A 464 4.97 6.36 25.04
CA SER A 464 4.38 7.38 24.17
C SER A 464 2.90 7.10 23.90
N TYR A 465 2.54 5.85 23.59
CA TYR A 465 1.13 5.46 23.37
C TYR A 465 0.30 5.39 24.67
N LEU A 466 0.92 5.23 25.82
CA LEU A 466 0.27 5.36 27.14
C LEU A 466 0.11 6.82 27.59
N GLY A 467 0.68 7.80 26.86
CA GLY A 467 0.61 9.22 27.17
C GLY A 467 1.69 9.71 28.15
N ASP A 468 2.65 8.85 28.53
CA ASP A 468 3.78 9.23 29.40
C ASP A 468 4.96 9.70 28.56
N THR A 469 4.89 10.95 28.11
CA THR A 469 5.93 11.55 27.25
C THR A 469 7.29 11.66 27.96
N GLN A 470 7.31 11.90 29.27
CA GLN A 470 8.57 12.04 29.99
C GLN A 470 9.31 10.70 30.09
N ALA A 471 8.61 9.62 30.44
CA ALA A 471 9.19 8.28 30.47
C ALA A 471 9.64 7.83 29.06
N SER A 472 8.90 8.21 28.02
CA SER A 472 9.27 7.89 26.65
C SER A 472 10.59 8.59 26.24
N ILE A 473 10.76 9.88 26.56
CA ILE A 473 12.00 10.63 26.30
C ILE A 473 13.21 9.97 27.01
N GLU A 474 13.02 9.57 28.27
CA GLU A 474 14.08 8.91 29.03
C GLU A 474 14.48 7.57 28.38
N SER A 475 13.51 6.75 28.00
CA SER A 475 13.75 5.47 27.33
C SER A 475 14.48 5.66 25.99
N TYR A 476 14.11 6.63 25.16
CA TYR A 476 14.80 6.93 23.91
C TYR A 476 16.22 7.46 24.13
N ARG A 477 16.45 8.30 25.14
CA ARG A 477 17.80 8.74 25.52
C ARG A 477 18.67 7.56 25.97
N ASN A 478 18.11 6.64 26.75
CA ASN A 478 18.81 5.42 27.18
C ASN A 478 19.15 4.54 25.96
N CYS A 479 18.23 4.35 25.02
CA CYS A 479 18.50 3.66 23.78
C CYS A 479 19.73 4.25 23.05
N ILE A 480 19.71 5.54 22.78
CA ILE A 480 20.79 6.22 22.06
C ILE A 480 22.12 6.13 22.81
N LYS A 481 22.11 6.26 24.15
CA LYS A 481 23.30 6.14 24.99
C LYS A 481 23.94 4.76 24.94
N ARG A 482 23.13 3.70 24.90
CA ARG A 482 23.61 2.30 24.87
C ARG A 482 24.13 1.89 23.50
N ARG A 483 23.74 2.58 22.43
CA ARG A 483 24.17 2.26 21.08
C ARG A 483 25.49 2.93 20.75
N ASN A 484 26.39 2.14 20.11
CA ASN A 484 27.61 2.67 19.52
C ASN A 484 27.47 2.61 17.98
N PRO A 485 27.36 3.76 17.29
CA PRO A 485 27.13 3.79 15.85
C PRO A 485 28.16 3.03 15.02
N SER A 486 29.39 2.94 15.49
CA SER A 486 30.48 2.26 14.75
C SER A 486 30.38 0.74 14.76
N ASN A 487 29.63 0.15 15.70
CA ASN A 487 29.51 -1.29 15.89
C ASN A 487 28.20 -1.88 15.39
N ASP A 488 27.22 -1.03 14.97
CA ASP A 488 25.83 -1.43 14.75
C ASP A 488 25.39 -1.30 13.28
N ALA A 489 26.27 -1.57 12.33
CA ALA A 489 25.98 -1.40 10.89
C ALA A 489 24.71 -2.13 10.41
N ASN A 490 24.38 -3.28 11.00
CA ASN A 490 23.22 -4.09 10.59
C ASN A 490 21.90 -3.70 11.28
N ASP A 491 21.95 -2.93 12.38
CA ASP A 491 20.81 -2.62 13.24
C ASP A 491 20.57 -1.10 13.37
N GLN A 492 21.03 -0.33 12.39
CA GLN A 492 20.98 1.15 12.38
C GLN A 492 19.55 1.70 12.51
N HIS A 493 18.53 0.93 12.09
CA HIS A 493 17.13 1.32 12.25
C HIS A 493 16.77 1.63 13.70
N VAL A 494 17.30 0.87 14.71
CA VAL A 494 17.02 1.13 16.13
C VAL A 494 17.48 2.53 16.54
N SER A 495 18.68 2.94 16.12
CA SER A 495 19.21 4.28 16.40
C SER A 495 18.45 5.37 15.64
N ALA A 496 18.17 5.15 14.36
CA ALA A 496 17.47 6.13 13.51
C ALA A 496 16.05 6.40 14.03
N PHE A 497 15.31 5.34 14.36
CA PHE A 497 13.96 5.46 14.91
C PHE A 497 13.98 6.04 16.33
N ALA A 498 14.92 5.68 17.20
CA ALA A 498 15.03 6.27 18.54
C ALA A 498 15.30 7.78 18.48
N LEU A 499 16.16 8.25 17.56
CA LEU A 499 16.37 9.69 17.35
C LEU A 499 15.12 10.38 16.81
N TYR A 500 14.40 9.76 15.86
CA TYR A 500 13.16 10.32 15.35
C TYR A 500 12.10 10.50 16.45
N GLU A 501 11.85 9.46 17.23
CA GLU A 501 10.86 9.48 18.31
C GLU A 501 11.28 10.48 19.41
N LEU A 502 12.56 10.51 19.79
CA LEU A 502 13.08 11.50 20.74
C LEU A 502 12.88 12.93 20.23
N GLY A 503 13.26 13.21 18.97
CA GLY A 503 13.12 14.54 18.39
C GLY A 503 11.67 14.99 18.32
N THR A 504 10.75 14.08 17.95
CA THR A 504 9.30 14.36 17.93
C THR A 504 8.76 14.60 19.33
N ALA A 505 9.12 13.78 20.32
CA ALA A 505 8.69 13.93 21.70
C ALA A 505 9.18 15.26 22.32
N LEU A 506 10.43 15.66 22.03
CA LEU A 506 10.98 16.95 22.45
C LEU A 506 10.20 18.14 21.87
N CYS A 507 9.85 18.07 20.57
CA CYS A 507 9.00 19.11 19.97
C CYS A 507 7.61 19.18 20.61
N ILE A 508 7.02 18.06 20.96
CA ILE A 508 5.70 18.00 21.65
C ILE A 508 5.74 18.69 23.02
N ILE A 509 6.83 18.58 23.76
CA ILE A 509 7.00 19.27 25.07
C ILE A 509 7.55 20.71 24.93
N ASN A 510 7.42 21.32 23.75
CA ASN A 510 7.89 22.66 23.42
C ASN A 510 9.43 22.89 23.46
N ASN A 511 10.23 21.83 23.51
CA ASN A 511 11.69 21.92 23.30
C ASN A 511 12.03 21.78 21.80
N VAL A 512 11.53 22.74 21.01
CA VAL A 512 11.53 22.66 19.54
C VAL A 512 12.93 22.69 18.95
N GLU A 513 13.84 23.49 19.48
CA GLU A 513 15.20 23.62 18.95
C GLU A 513 16.02 22.33 19.12
N GLU A 514 16.01 21.73 20.31
CA GLU A 514 16.64 20.43 20.54
C GLU A 514 15.97 19.35 19.68
N GLY A 515 14.63 19.36 19.60
CA GLY A 515 13.87 18.42 18.79
C GLY A 515 14.25 18.45 17.32
N LYS A 516 14.34 19.62 16.70
CA LYS A 516 14.76 19.79 15.30
C LYS A 516 16.20 19.33 15.07
N MET A 517 17.10 19.63 16.00
CA MET A 517 18.50 19.18 15.93
C MET A 517 18.55 17.64 15.94
N VAL A 518 17.79 16.98 16.82
CA VAL A 518 17.76 15.51 16.91
C VAL A 518 17.11 14.90 15.68
N LEU A 519 16.02 15.48 15.14
CA LEU A 519 15.39 15.04 13.88
C LEU A 519 16.35 15.14 12.69
N SER A 520 17.10 16.25 12.59
CA SER A 520 18.11 16.43 11.55
C SER A 520 19.24 15.41 11.67
N LYS A 521 19.64 15.07 12.90
CA LYS A 521 20.60 14.00 13.16
C LYS A 521 20.08 12.64 12.70
N ALA A 522 18.80 12.29 12.99
CA ALA A 522 18.18 11.06 12.51
C ALA A 522 18.22 10.96 10.98
N GLN A 523 17.97 12.07 10.28
CA GLN A 523 17.96 12.12 8.82
C GLN A 523 19.34 11.93 8.18
N ASN A 524 20.41 12.43 8.82
CA ASN A 524 21.71 12.57 8.17
C ASN A 524 22.72 11.51 8.61
N GLN A 525 22.55 10.89 9.79
CA GLN A 525 23.57 10.03 10.38
C GLN A 525 23.51 8.58 9.92
N TYR A 526 22.33 8.05 9.55
CA TYR A 526 22.12 6.64 9.26
C TYR A 526 21.61 6.44 7.83
N ARG A 527 22.03 5.34 7.19
CA ARG A 527 21.65 4.95 5.81
C ARG A 527 21.51 3.44 5.71
N ASP A 528 20.81 2.97 4.68
CA ASP A 528 20.68 1.55 4.32
C ASP A 528 20.08 0.66 5.41
N TYR A 529 19.14 1.19 6.19
CA TYR A 529 18.43 0.46 7.23
C TYR A 529 16.97 0.15 6.85
N ASP A 530 16.37 -0.79 7.59
CA ASP A 530 14.99 -1.18 7.33
C ASP A 530 14.01 -0.02 7.53
N PHE A 531 13.13 0.21 6.55
CA PHE A 531 12.14 1.28 6.53
C PHE A 531 12.70 2.72 6.47
N GLU A 532 13.93 2.91 6.01
CA GLU A 532 14.55 4.23 5.86
C GLU A 532 13.67 5.21 5.06
N GLY A 533 13.15 4.78 3.90
CA GLY A 533 12.31 5.65 3.05
C GLY A 533 11.06 6.17 3.78
N ARG A 534 10.41 5.31 4.59
CA ARG A 534 9.27 5.72 5.42
C ARG A 534 9.68 6.70 6.52
N LEU A 535 10.79 6.43 7.20
CA LEU A 535 11.27 7.29 8.28
C LEU A 535 11.67 8.66 7.75
N ASN A 536 12.35 8.73 6.60
CA ASN A 536 12.72 10.00 5.96
C ASN A 536 11.49 10.86 5.61
N VAL A 537 10.39 10.26 5.13
CA VAL A 537 9.12 10.96 4.89
C VAL A 537 8.56 11.54 6.19
N ARG A 538 8.57 10.75 7.29
CA ARG A 538 8.10 11.20 8.60
C ARG A 538 8.97 12.33 9.15
N ILE A 539 10.30 12.21 9.11
CA ILE A 539 11.23 13.27 9.56
C ILE A 539 10.99 14.56 8.79
N HIS A 540 10.94 14.49 7.46
CA HIS A 540 10.70 15.67 6.63
C HIS A 540 9.39 16.36 6.97
N THR A 541 8.33 15.59 7.18
CA THR A 541 7.01 16.13 7.52
C THR A 541 7.00 16.74 8.92
N SER A 542 7.64 16.08 9.90
CA SER A 542 7.77 16.61 11.27
C SER A 542 8.55 17.93 11.31
N LEU A 543 9.70 17.99 10.63
CA LEU A 543 10.50 19.22 10.53
C LEU A 543 9.70 20.38 9.90
N LYS A 544 8.84 20.07 8.92
CA LYS A 544 7.98 21.09 8.29
C LYS A 544 6.84 21.55 9.19
N ASN A 545 6.27 20.69 10.01
CA ASN A 545 5.16 21.01 10.90
C ASN A 545 5.60 21.86 12.10
N PHE A 546 6.85 21.73 12.52
CA PHE A 546 7.41 22.49 13.65
C PHE A 546 8.15 23.76 13.23
N ASN A 547 8.24 24.07 11.93
CA ASN A 547 8.70 25.36 11.38
C ASN A 547 7.58 26.38 11.36
#